data_ae828f4307a1a3290bd02ca6336720f8
#
_entry.id   ae828f4307a1a3290bd02ca6336720f8
#
_cell.length_a   1.000
_cell.length_b   1.000
_cell.length_c   1.000
_cell.angle_alpha   90.00
_cell.angle_beta   90.00
_cell.angle_gamma   90.00
#
_symmetry.space_group_name_H-M   'P 1'
#
loop_
_entity.id
_entity.type
_entity.pdbx_description
1 polymer ?
#
loop_
_entity_poly.entity_id
_entity_poly.type
_entity_poly.pdbx_seq_one_letter_code
_entity_poly.pdbx_strand_id
1 'polypeptide(L)'
;MTTLIDYTSKVKNYIIKPLGDMHMGDVTADDIRLALLAASKKSAFVYKSVSVIYKCIFTAAMESKIIDENPTIYLKKNVGGIPQKERLPLTDEQVDKLLDAIYGLPPYVFVMLGLYAGLRREEILGLQWDSVYLDCEAPYLTVRRAWHTEHNRPVILTE
;
A
#
# COMPACT_ATOMS: atom_id res chain seq x y z
N MET A 1 -5.72 7.56 6.76
CA MET A 1 -6.60 6.57 7.41
C MET A 1 -6.36 5.15 6.94
N THR A 2 -6.36 4.87 5.65
CA THR A 2 -6.05 3.53 5.07
C THR A 2 -4.75 2.90 5.60
N THR A 3 -3.71 3.69 5.79
CA THR A 3 -2.43 3.22 6.34
C THR A 3 -2.58 2.72 7.78
N LEU A 4 -3.34 3.41 8.63
CA LEU A 4 -3.56 3.00 10.01
C LEU A 4 -4.31 1.66 10.09
N ILE A 5 -5.35 1.49 9.27
CA ILE A 5 -6.13 0.25 9.20
C ILE A 5 -5.25 -0.91 8.75
N ASP A 6 -4.41 -0.70 7.73
CA ASP A 6 -3.47 -1.71 7.23
C ASP A 6 -2.44 -2.11 8.29
N TYR A 7 -1.84 -1.14 9.00
CA TYR A 7 -0.93 -1.41 10.09
C TYR A 7 -1.62 -2.12 11.26
N THR A 8 -2.82 -1.67 11.66
CA THR A 8 -3.61 -2.32 12.72
C THR A 8 -3.90 -3.77 12.38
N SER A 9 -4.31 -4.04 11.14
CA SER A 9 -4.54 -5.41 10.67
C SER A 9 -3.26 -6.26 10.73
N LYS A 10 -2.12 -5.72 10.31
CA LYS A 10 -0.83 -6.42 10.37
C LYS A 10 -0.40 -6.70 11.80
N VAL A 11 -0.52 -5.72 12.71
CA VAL A 11 -0.21 -5.89 14.13
C VAL A 11 -1.09 -6.99 14.74
N LYS A 12 -2.41 -6.92 14.52
CA LYS A 12 -3.34 -7.91 15.05
C LYS A 12 -3.04 -9.33 14.56
N ASN A 13 -2.81 -9.51 13.25
CA ASN A 13 -2.68 -10.83 12.66
C ASN A 13 -1.30 -11.46 12.78
N TYR A 14 -0.23 -10.65 12.81
CA TYR A 14 1.14 -11.14 12.72
C TYR A 14 1.99 -10.84 13.96
N ILE A 15 1.46 -10.10 14.95
CA ILE A 15 2.17 -9.79 16.18
C ILE A 15 1.36 -10.24 17.39
N ILE A 16 0.16 -9.68 17.58
CA ILE A 16 -0.66 -10.01 18.76
C ILE A 16 -1.09 -11.48 18.72
N LYS A 17 -1.60 -11.94 17.57
CA LYS A 17 -2.11 -13.31 17.47
C LYS A 17 -1.05 -14.40 17.74
N PRO A 18 0.20 -14.30 17.23
CA PRO A 18 1.23 -15.30 17.51
C PRO A 18 1.98 -15.10 18.82
N LEU A 19 2.17 -13.87 19.31
CA LEU A 19 3.07 -13.57 20.44
C LEU A 19 2.42 -12.72 21.53
N GLY A 20 1.14 -12.35 21.44
CA GLY A 20 0.49 -11.42 22.36
C GLY A 20 0.37 -11.92 23.80
N ASP A 21 0.40 -13.23 24.00
CA ASP A 21 0.34 -13.85 25.34
C ASP A 21 1.72 -14.06 25.98
N MET A 22 2.81 -13.75 25.26
CA MET A 22 4.17 -13.88 25.76
C MET A 22 4.65 -12.60 26.45
N HIS A 23 5.42 -12.73 27.52
CA HIS A 23 6.17 -11.58 28.05
C HIS A 23 7.22 -11.13 27.03
N MET A 24 7.35 -9.81 26.86
CA MET A 24 8.23 -9.24 25.85
C MET A 24 9.71 -9.63 26.05
N GLY A 25 10.15 -9.81 27.30
CA GLY A 25 11.51 -10.27 27.61
C GLY A 25 11.79 -11.74 27.26
N ASP A 26 10.74 -12.54 27.10
CA ASP A 26 10.86 -13.97 26.78
C ASP A 26 10.80 -14.24 25.27
N VAL A 27 10.47 -13.23 24.47
CA VAL A 27 10.35 -13.36 23.02
C VAL A 27 11.74 -13.47 22.38
N THR A 28 12.01 -14.60 21.74
CA THR A 28 13.27 -14.88 21.06
C THR A 28 13.23 -14.48 19.58
N ALA A 29 14.41 -14.42 18.96
CA ALA A 29 14.52 -14.23 17.52
C ALA A 29 13.83 -15.34 16.72
N ASP A 30 13.77 -16.57 17.26
CA ASP A 30 13.14 -17.69 16.59
C ASP A 30 11.61 -17.61 16.64
N ASP A 31 11.04 -17.12 17.73
CA ASP A 31 9.60 -16.85 17.82
C ASP A 31 9.18 -15.82 16.79
N ILE A 32 9.95 -14.75 16.64
CA ILE A 32 9.70 -13.73 15.60
C ILE A 32 9.84 -14.33 14.18
N ARG A 33 10.83 -15.20 13.95
CA ARG A 33 10.99 -15.90 12.66
C ARG A 33 9.78 -16.77 12.35
N LEU A 34 9.28 -17.52 13.31
CA LEU A 34 8.08 -18.35 13.16
C LEU A 34 6.85 -17.50 12.83
N ALA A 35 6.66 -16.39 13.55
CA ALA A 35 5.57 -15.45 13.27
C ALA A 35 5.68 -14.84 11.85
N LEU A 36 6.88 -14.51 11.41
CA LEU A 36 7.15 -13.99 10.07
C LEU A 36 6.91 -15.01 8.95
N LEU A 37 6.95 -16.32 9.22
CA LEU A 37 6.62 -17.35 8.22
C LEU A 37 5.17 -17.20 7.70
N ALA A 38 4.23 -16.82 8.56
CA ALA A 38 2.85 -16.57 8.14
C ALA A 38 2.75 -15.36 7.20
N ALA A 39 3.52 -14.30 7.45
CA ALA A 39 3.60 -13.13 6.58
C ALA A 39 4.30 -13.45 5.25
N SER A 40 5.33 -14.31 5.26
CA SER A 40 6.08 -14.70 4.06
C SER A 40 5.23 -15.45 3.04
N LYS A 41 4.23 -16.23 3.49
CA LYS A 41 3.28 -16.94 2.63
C LYS A 41 2.32 -16.01 1.87
N LYS A 42 2.20 -14.74 2.29
CA LYS A 42 1.34 -13.76 1.61
C LYS A 42 2.08 -13.04 0.48
N SER A 43 3.11 -12.30 0.80
CA SER A 43 3.94 -11.60 -0.19
C SER A 43 5.21 -11.05 0.48
N ALA A 44 6.22 -10.73 -0.34
CA ALA A 44 7.42 -10.05 0.12
C ALA A 44 7.12 -8.66 0.73
N PHE A 45 6.11 -7.95 0.23
CA PHE A 45 5.67 -6.67 0.77
C PHE A 45 5.12 -6.81 2.20
N VAL A 46 4.22 -7.79 2.44
CA VAL A 46 3.66 -8.04 3.77
C VAL A 46 4.76 -8.47 4.73
N TYR A 47 5.64 -9.40 4.32
CA TYR A 47 6.79 -9.82 5.10
C TYR A 47 7.68 -8.64 5.52
N LYS A 48 8.06 -7.79 4.56
CA LYS A 48 8.88 -6.61 4.82
C LYS A 48 8.20 -5.64 5.79
N SER A 49 6.91 -5.35 5.58
CA SER A 49 6.14 -4.45 6.45
C SER A 49 6.07 -4.98 7.88
N VAL A 50 5.76 -6.27 8.07
CA VAL A 50 5.67 -6.90 9.40
C VAL A 50 7.04 -6.94 10.07
N SER A 51 8.12 -7.22 9.33
CA SER A 51 9.49 -7.17 9.85
C SER A 51 9.88 -5.79 10.37
N VAL A 52 9.45 -4.71 9.67
CA VAL A 52 9.67 -3.34 10.14
C VAL A 52 8.90 -3.07 11.43
N ILE A 53 7.65 -3.52 11.53
CA ILE A 53 6.84 -3.35 12.75
C ILE A 53 7.49 -4.04 13.93
N TYR A 54 7.96 -5.28 13.79
CA TYR A 54 8.72 -5.97 14.85
C TYR A 54 9.94 -5.16 15.31
N LYS A 55 10.74 -4.66 14.36
CA LYS A 55 11.89 -3.82 14.69
C LYS A 55 11.50 -2.58 15.48
N CYS A 56 10.46 -1.86 15.05
CA CYS A 56 9.99 -0.68 15.76
C CYS A 56 9.54 -1.01 17.19
N ILE A 57 8.78 -2.08 17.39
CA ILE A 57 8.29 -2.50 18.71
C ILE A 57 9.45 -2.83 19.65
N PHE A 58 10.37 -3.71 19.22
CA PHE A 58 11.47 -4.15 20.07
C PHE A 58 12.53 -3.07 20.28
N THR A 59 12.72 -2.16 19.33
CA THR A 59 13.57 -0.99 19.53
C THR A 59 12.98 -0.06 20.60
N ALA A 60 11.69 0.25 20.51
CA ALA A 60 11.01 1.07 21.52
C ALA A 60 11.02 0.41 22.91
N ALA A 61 10.86 -0.92 22.97
CA ALA A 61 10.93 -1.66 24.23
C ALA A 61 12.32 -1.58 24.86
N MET A 62 13.39 -1.69 24.07
CA MET A 62 14.77 -1.56 24.55
C MET A 62 15.07 -0.11 25.01
N GLU A 63 14.67 0.90 24.24
CA GLU A 63 14.80 2.30 24.62
C GLU A 63 14.06 2.64 25.90
N SER A 64 12.91 2.01 26.13
CA SER A 64 12.10 2.14 27.36
C SER A 64 12.61 1.26 28.51
N LYS A 65 13.71 0.53 28.32
CA LYS A 65 14.28 -0.40 29.31
C LYS A 65 13.32 -1.50 29.80
N ILE A 66 12.40 -1.92 28.93
CA ILE A 66 11.49 -3.06 29.18
C ILE A 66 12.21 -4.38 28.90
N ILE A 67 13.17 -4.36 27.96
CA ILE A 67 14.04 -5.48 27.62
C ILE A 67 15.50 -5.00 27.58
N ASP A 68 16.41 -5.89 27.90
CA ASP A 68 17.86 -5.60 27.90
C ASP A 68 18.49 -5.83 26.51
N GLU A 69 17.90 -6.71 25.70
CA GLU A 69 18.40 -7.07 24.38
C GLU A 69 17.28 -7.10 23.34
N ASN A 70 17.59 -6.60 22.14
CA ASN A 70 16.63 -6.55 21.02
C ASN A 70 16.78 -7.80 20.14
N PRO A 71 15.84 -8.77 20.18
CA PRO A 71 15.95 -10.01 19.41
C PRO A 71 15.89 -9.79 17.89
N THR A 72 15.42 -8.62 17.43
CA THR A 72 15.30 -8.35 15.99
C THR A 72 16.63 -8.09 15.30
N ILE A 73 17.73 -7.84 16.05
CA ILE A 73 19.07 -7.67 15.46
C ILE A 73 19.57 -8.96 14.81
N TYR A 74 19.11 -10.11 15.28
CA TYR A 74 19.46 -11.42 14.76
C TYR A 74 18.60 -11.87 13.58
N LEU A 75 17.64 -11.04 13.15
CA LEU A 75 16.85 -11.32 11.96
C LEU A 75 17.64 -10.98 10.70
N LYS A 76 17.81 -11.94 9.80
CA LYS A 76 18.42 -11.69 8.49
C LYS A 76 17.61 -10.64 7.72
N LYS A 77 18.30 -9.69 7.09
CA LYS A 77 17.66 -8.68 6.27
C LYS A 77 16.96 -9.32 5.05
N ASN A 78 15.66 -9.04 4.90
CA ASN A 78 14.89 -9.23 3.66
C ASN A 78 14.87 -10.66 3.07
N VAL A 79 14.91 -11.70 3.87
CA VAL A 79 14.86 -13.08 3.41
C VAL A 79 13.47 -13.66 3.68
N GLY A 80 12.52 -13.36 2.81
CA GLY A 80 11.20 -13.97 2.91
C GLY A 80 10.12 -13.30 2.06
N GLY A 81 9.08 -14.06 1.81
CA GLY A 81 7.91 -13.65 1.07
C GLY A 81 7.97 -13.99 -0.43
N ILE A 82 6.77 -14.20 -0.98
CA ILE A 82 6.60 -14.44 -2.41
C ILE A 82 6.94 -13.13 -3.15
N PRO A 83 7.91 -13.14 -4.08
CA PRO A 83 8.23 -11.95 -4.86
C PRO A 83 7.00 -11.43 -5.60
N GLN A 84 6.87 -10.11 -5.65
CA GLN A 84 5.84 -9.51 -6.47
C GLN A 84 6.20 -9.71 -7.95
N LYS A 85 5.22 -10.21 -8.73
CA LYS A 85 5.40 -10.32 -10.18
C LYS A 85 5.64 -8.92 -10.76
N GLU A 86 6.68 -8.79 -11.55
CA GLU A 86 6.96 -7.55 -12.26
C GLU A 86 5.79 -7.21 -13.20
N ARG A 87 5.33 -5.97 -13.12
CA ARG A 87 4.28 -5.45 -13.99
C ARG A 87 4.96 -4.62 -15.07
N LEU A 88 5.00 -5.16 -16.26
CA LEU A 88 5.47 -4.43 -17.43
C LEU A 88 4.40 -3.43 -17.87
N PRO A 89 4.80 -2.25 -18.39
CA PRO A 89 3.87 -1.34 -19.04
C PRO A 89 3.25 -2.00 -20.27
N LEU A 90 2.08 -1.54 -20.68
CA LEU A 90 1.47 -1.96 -21.92
C LEU A 90 2.32 -1.46 -23.10
N THR A 91 2.41 -2.26 -24.17
CA THR A 91 2.96 -1.82 -25.45
C THR A 91 1.94 -0.96 -26.18
N ASP A 92 2.40 -0.14 -27.15
CA ASP A 92 1.51 0.72 -27.94
C ASP A 92 0.41 -0.10 -28.62
N GLU A 93 0.75 -1.25 -29.22
CA GLU A 93 -0.24 -2.15 -29.80
C GLU A 93 -1.28 -2.68 -28.79
N GLN A 94 -0.89 -2.88 -27.54
CA GLN A 94 -1.82 -3.32 -26.48
C GLN A 94 -2.71 -2.17 -26.04
N VAL A 95 -2.18 -0.95 -26.03
CA VAL A 95 -2.96 0.27 -25.77
C VAL A 95 -4.01 0.47 -26.83
N ASP A 96 -3.64 0.40 -28.13
CA ASP A 96 -4.58 0.56 -29.25
C ASP A 96 -5.70 -0.49 -29.18
N LYS A 97 -5.35 -1.77 -29.02
CA LYS A 97 -6.34 -2.83 -28.85
C LYS A 97 -7.26 -2.64 -27.66
N LEU A 98 -6.73 -2.13 -26.55
CA LEU A 98 -7.53 -1.82 -25.36
C LEU A 98 -8.53 -0.70 -25.65
N LEU A 99 -8.07 0.39 -26.26
CA LEU A 99 -8.91 1.56 -26.56
C LEU A 99 -10.00 1.21 -27.56
N ASP A 100 -9.69 0.44 -28.61
CA ASP A 100 -10.65 -0.06 -29.57
C ASP A 100 -11.73 -0.95 -28.91
N ALA A 101 -11.31 -1.85 -28.03
CA ALA A 101 -12.22 -2.77 -27.36
C ALA A 101 -13.19 -2.09 -26.39
N ILE A 102 -12.80 -0.94 -25.81
CA ILE A 102 -13.65 -0.20 -24.86
C ILE A 102 -14.25 1.08 -25.44
N TYR A 103 -14.05 1.36 -26.73
CA TYR A 103 -14.57 2.55 -27.37
C TYR A 103 -16.10 2.65 -27.23
N GLY A 104 -16.60 3.80 -26.82
CA GLY A 104 -18.02 4.01 -26.55
C GLY A 104 -18.55 3.41 -25.26
N LEU A 105 -17.74 2.66 -24.51
CA LEU A 105 -18.11 2.11 -23.21
C LEU A 105 -17.79 3.09 -22.05
N PRO A 106 -18.47 3.00 -20.90
CA PRO A 106 -18.23 3.88 -19.76
C PRO A 106 -16.75 3.96 -19.29
N PRO A 107 -15.93 2.88 -19.31
CA PRO A 107 -14.55 2.95 -18.87
C PRO A 107 -13.61 3.67 -19.83
N TYR A 108 -14.06 4.02 -21.06
CA TYR A 108 -13.18 4.63 -22.08
C TYR A 108 -12.51 5.91 -21.59
N VAL A 109 -13.30 6.87 -21.06
CA VAL A 109 -12.77 8.14 -20.55
C VAL A 109 -11.84 7.92 -19.37
N PHE A 110 -12.17 6.97 -18.47
CA PHE A 110 -11.34 6.60 -17.34
C PHE A 110 -9.95 6.12 -17.78
N VAL A 111 -9.90 5.24 -18.78
CA VAL A 111 -8.65 4.69 -19.31
C VAL A 111 -7.86 5.77 -20.05
N MET A 112 -8.52 6.63 -20.84
CA MET A 112 -7.89 7.76 -21.52
C MET A 112 -7.21 8.72 -20.54
N LEU A 113 -7.89 9.09 -19.46
CA LEU A 113 -7.30 9.95 -18.43
C LEU A 113 -6.11 9.28 -17.70
N GLY A 114 -6.17 7.99 -17.48
CA GLY A 114 -5.04 7.24 -16.91
C GLY A 114 -3.84 7.16 -17.83
N LEU A 115 -4.06 6.90 -19.12
CA LEU A 115 -3.00 6.74 -20.12
C LEU A 115 -2.35 8.08 -20.51
N TYR A 116 -3.15 9.09 -20.84
CA TYR A 116 -2.65 10.31 -21.45
C TYR A 116 -2.48 11.48 -20.48
N ALA A 117 -3.31 11.56 -19.43
CA ALA A 117 -3.14 12.56 -18.37
C ALA A 117 -2.35 12.05 -17.15
N GLY A 118 -2.03 10.76 -17.11
CA GLY A 118 -1.22 10.17 -16.03
C GLY A 118 -1.90 10.20 -14.64
N LEU A 119 -3.21 10.34 -14.59
CA LEU A 119 -3.96 10.44 -13.34
C LEU A 119 -4.01 9.09 -12.61
N ARG A 120 -3.93 9.14 -11.28
CA ARG A 120 -4.16 7.96 -10.45
C ARG A 120 -5.65 7.61 -10.42
N ARG A 121 -5.96 6.33 -10.16
CA ARG A 121 -7.34 5.83 -10.11
C ARG A 121 -8.26 6.69 -9.22
N GLU A 122 -7.81 7.01 -8.03
CA GLU A 122 -8.58 7.80 -7.07
C GLU A 122 -8.75 9.26 -7.53
N GLU A 123 -7.79 9.81 -8.26
CA GLU A 123 -7.84 11.14 -8.84
C GLU A 123 -8.85 11.20 -9.99
N ILE A 124 -8.87 10.18 -10.85
CA ILE A 124 -9.86 10.07 -11.93
C ILE A 124 -11.28 9.96 -11.36
N LEU A 125 -11.47 9.08 -10.36
CA LEU A 125 -12.77 8.91 -9.72
C LEU A 125 -13.22 10.14 -8.92
N GLY A 126 -12.28 10.97 -8.47
CA GLY A 126 -12.54 12.23 -7.76
C GLY A 126 -12.67 13.43 -8.67
N LEU A 127 -12.41 13.29 -9.98
CA LEU A 127 -12.46 14.40 -10.92
C LEU A 127 -13.90 14.91 -11.09
N GLN A 128 -14.07 16.22 -11.09
CA GLN A 128 -15.35 16.89 -11.29
C GLN A 128 -15.22 17.95 -12.39
N TRP A 129 -16.34 18.32 -13.00
CA TRP A 129 -16.37 19.28 -14.08
C TRP A 129 -15.84 20.67 -13.73
N ASP A 130 -15.89 21.07 -12.45
CA ASP A 130 -15.31 22.32 -11.94
C ASP A 130 -13.77 22.36 -11.98
N SER A 131 -13.16 21.23 -12.32
CA SER A 131 -11.71 21.03 -12.39
C SER A 131 -11.22 20.72 -13.80
N VAL A 132 -12.11 20.84 -14.81
CA VAL A 132 -11.83 20.58 -16.23
C VAL A 132 -12.09 21.85 -17.04
N TYR A 133 -11.07 22.35 -17.72
CA TYR A 133 -11.09 23.61 -18.47
C TYR A 133 -10.83 23.33 -19.93
N LEU A 134 -11.90 23.24 -20.73
CA LEU A 134 -11.83 22.93 -22.16
C LEU A 134 -11.94 24.17 -23.03
N ASP A 135 -12.63 25.23 -22.58
CA ASP A 135 -12.91 26.45 -23.32
C ASP A 135 -11.79 27.50 -23.16
N CYS A 136 -10.52 27.08 -23.34
CA CYS A 136 -9.36 27.95 -23.24
C CYS A 136 -8.35 27.60 -24.35
N GLU A 137 -7.40 28.50 -24.64
CA GLU A 137 -6.40 28.33 -25.69
C GLU A 137 -5.55 27.05 -25.49
N ALA A 138 -5.25 26.69 -24.26
CA ALA A 138 -4.57 25.44 -23.89
C ALA A 138 -5.43 24.68 -22.88
N PRO A 139 -6.27 23.72 -23.30
CA PRO A 139 -7.12 22.94 -22.41
C PRO A 139 -6.32 22.19 -21.34
N TYR A 140 -6.80 22.24 -20.11
CA TYR A 140 -6.15 21.58 -18.97
C TYR A 140 -7.17 21.07 -17.94
N LEU A 141 -6.69 20.23 -17.05
CA LEU A 141 -7.44 19.82 -15.87
C LEU A 141 -6.60 20.00 -14.61
N THR A 142 -7.26 20.16 -13.47
CA THR A 142 -6.60 20.26 -12.15
C THR A 142 -7.04 19.13 -11.27
N VAL A 143 -6.07 18.51 -10.56
CA VAL A 143 -6.35 17.45 -9.60
C VAL A 143 -6.56 18.09 -8.22
N ARG A 144 -7.81 18.34 -7.86
CA ARG A 144 -8.19 18.95 -6.58
C ARG A 144 -8.75 17.96 -5.60
N ARG A 145 -9.22 16.79 -6.06
CA ARG A 145 -9.91 15.78 -5.26
C ARG A 145 -9.42 14.40 -5.60
N ALA A 146 -9.50 13.50 -4.64
CA ALA A 146 -9.35 12.07 -4.87
C ALA A 146 -10.52 11.32 -4.23
N TRP A 147 -10.92 10.21 -4.85
CA TRP A 147 -11.97 9.35 -4.28
C TRP A 147 -11.46 8.65 -3.04
N HIS A 148 -12.16 8.81 -1.92
CA HIS A 148 -11.82 8.15 -0.68
C HIS A 148 -12.76 6.96 -0.44
N THR A 149 -12.22 5.76 -0.51
CA THR A 149 -13.00 4.51 -0.44
C THR A 149 -13.75 4.35 0.88
N GLU A 150 -13.16 4.76 2.02
CA GLU A 150 -13.81 4.67 3.33
C GLU A 150 -15.05 5.57 3.45
N HIS A 151 -15.01 6.73 2.79
CA HIS A 151 -16.10 7.70 2.83
C HIS A 151 -17.04 7.57 1.64
N ASN A 152 -16.66 6.74 0.66
CA ASN A 152 -17.38 6.57 -0.61
C ASN A 152 -17.75 7.91 -1.29
N ARG A 153 -16.83 8.86 -1.27
CA ARG A 153 -16.98 10.21 -1.84
C ARG A 153 -15.63 10.83 -2.23
N PRO A 154 -15.62 11.83 -3.14
CA PRO A 154 -14.45 12.64 -3.39
C PRO A 154 -14.07 13.45 -2.14
N VAL A 155 -12.78 13.53 -1.85
CA VAL A 155 -12.20 14.34 -0.76
C VAL A 155 -11.21 15.31 -1.38
N ILE A 156 -11.24 16.57 -0.92
CA ILE A 156 -10.29 17.59 -1.34
C ILE A 156 -8.89 17.18 -0.87
N LEU A 157 -7.94 17.24 -1.77
CA LEU A 157 -6.54 17.04 -1.46
C LEU A 157 -6.05 18.30 -0.75
N THR A 158 -5.62 18.17 0.49
CA THR A 158 -4.91 19.24 1.21
C THR A 158 -3.46 19.25 0.73
N GLU A 159 -2.95 20.45 0.46
CA GLU A 159 -1.54 20.68 0.17
C GLU A 159 -0.64 20.29 1.35
#